data_2ccdc09f1fd74f155dc0d73ec3beabf2
#
_entry.id   2ccdc09f1fd74f155dc0d73ec3beabf2
#
_cell.length_a   1.000
_cell.length_b   1.000
_cell.length_c   1.000
_cell.angle_alpha   90.00
_cell.angle_beta   90.00
_cell.angle_gamma   90.00
#
_symmetry.space_group_name_H-M   'P 1'
#
loop_
_entity.id
_entity.type
_entity.pdbx_description
1 polymer ?
#
loop_
_entity_poly.entity_id
_entity_poly.type
_entity_poly.pdbx_seq_one_letter_code
_entity_poly.pdbx_strand_id
1 'polypeptide(L)'
;GVDSGVVLKKAIDVLGVNNVKPVVVKSELFRNEEFYQAIELVRSLGVEVLETEMAELEDDNIVKNTPESWYFSKRLLYGKLNEIKEEFNFNYILDGMIMDDLEDFRPGLKARDEFGVRSVLQEAHLYKSEIRELSKQHDLPVWNKTALCSLASRIPYGETLSLSLIHISER
;
A
#
# COMPACT_ATOMS: atom_id res chain seq x y z
N GLY A 1 6.50 1.84 3.14
CA GLY A 1 7.22 0.58 3.39
C GLY A 1 8.35 0.36 2.40
N VAL A 2 9.15 -0.69 2.57
CA VAL A 2 10.32 -0.97 1.71
C VAL A 2 9.92 -1.24 0.26
N ASP A 3 8.89 -2.07 0.05
CA ASP A 3 8.47 -2.51 -1.29
C ASP A 3 7.97 -1.33 -2.14
N SER A 4 6.98 -0.59 -1.65
CA SER A 4 6.46 0.60 -2.34
C SER A 4 7.52 1.70 -2.48
N GLY A 5 8.47 1.80 -1.55
CA GLY A 5 9.60 2.72 -1.65
C GLY A 5 10.52 2.40 -2.84
N VAL A 6 10.82 1.12 -3.06
CA VAL A 6 11.60 0.66 -4.21
C VAL A 6 10.84 0.89 -5.52
N VAL A 7 9.53 0.59 -5.56
CA VAL A 7 8.70 0.89 -6.75
C VAL A 7 8.76 2.37 -7.09
N LEU A 8 8.55 3.24 -6.09
CA LEU A 8 8.58 4.69 -6.30
C LEU A 8 9.93 5.16 -6.82
N LYS A 9 11.04 4.75 -6.17
CA LYS A 9 12.39 5.12 -6.58
C LYS A 9 12.68 4.71 -8.02
N LYS A 10 12.36 3.47 -8.38
CA LYS A 10 12.55 2.96 -9.74
C LYS A 10 11.66 3.64 -10.76
N ALA A 11 10.40 3.92 -10.42
CA ALA A 11 9.51 4.67 -11.30
C ALA A 11 10.05 6.08 -11.60
N ILE A 12 10.55 6.79 -10.59
CA ILE A 12 11.17 8.10 -10.75
C ILE A 12 12.41 8.00 -11.64
N ASP A 13 13.29 7.02 -11.40
CA ASP A 13 14.53 6.85 -12.17
C ASP A 13 14.28 6.57 -13.65
N VAL A 14 13.25 5.81 -13.97
CA VAL A 14 12.91 5.38 -15.34
C VAL A 14 12.03 6.40 -16.07
N LEU A 15 11.03 6.94 -15.39
CA LEU A 15 9.98 7.76 -16.01
C LEU A 15 10.18 9.26 -15.79
N GLY A 16 11.00 9.66 -14.81
CA GLY A 16 11.15 11.04 -14.36
C GLY A 16 10.04 11.49 -13.40
N VAL A 17 10.34 12.49 -12.59
CA VAL A 17 9.46 13.00 -11.51
C VAL A 17 8.10 13.51 -12.02
N ASN A 18 8.06 14.05 -13.25
CA ASN A 18 6.85 14.62 -13.84
C ASN A 18 5.85 13.56 -14.31
N ASN A 19 6.28 12.30 -14.47
CA ASN A 19 5.48 11.19 -14.95
C ASN A 19 5.09 10.21 -13.83
N VAL A 20 5.39 10.56 -12.59
CA VAL A 20 5.10 9.75 -11.41
C VAL A 20 4.31 10.58 -10.40
N LYS A 21 3.16 10.08 -9.96
CA LYS A 21 2.36 10.70 -8.91
C LYS A 21 2.22 9.73 -7.74
N PRO A 22 3.04 9.87 -6.70
CA PRO A 22 2.91 9.06 -5.49
C PRO A 22 1.63 9.44 -4.75
N VAL A 23 0.84 8.45 -4.40
CA VAL A 23 -0.38 8.62 -3.59
C VAL A 23 -0.16 7.94 -2.25
N VAL A 24 -0.27 8.69 -1.17
CA VAL A 24 -0.23 8.18 0.19
C VAL A 24 -1.63 8.28 0.79
N VAL A 25 -2.17 7.13 1.19
CA VAL A 25 -3.54 7.01 1.66
C VAL A 25 -3.55 6.84 3.17
N LYS A 26 -4.27 7.72 3.86
CA LYS A 26 -4.57 7.59 5.29
C LYS A 26 -5.79 6.71 5.47
N SER A 27 -5.72 5.79 6.42
CA SER A 27 -6.83 4.90 6.79
C SER A 27 -6.83 4.69 8.30
N GLU A 28 -8.01 4.46 8.87
CA GLU A 28 -8.17 4.13 10.30
C GLU A 28 -7.49 2.81 10.69
N LEU A 29 -7.28 1.92 9.72
CA LEU A 29 -6.66 0.61 9.94
C LEU A 29 -5.14 0.62 9.93
N PHE A 30 -4.51 1.79 9.79
CA PHE A 30 -3.06 1.96 9.83
C PHE A 30 -2.66 3.08 10.78
N ARG A 31 -1.49 2.93 11.40
CA ARG A 31 -0.97 3.97 12.30
C ARG A 31 -0.69 5.27 11.56
N ASN A 32 -0.99 6.39 12.21
CA ASN A 32 -0.70 7.70 11.67
C ASN A 32 0.80 7.90 11.37
N GLU A 33 1.69 7.34 12.21
CA GLU A 33 3.13 7.41 11.99
C GLU A 33 3.54 6.80 10.65
N GLU A 34 2.90 5.71 10.22
CA GLU A 34 3.16 5.09 8.92
C GLU A 34 2.81 6.01 7.76
N PHE A 35 1.68 6.73 7.89
CA PHE A 35 1.26 7.72 6.90
C PHE A 35 2.29 8.85 6.78
N TYR A 36 2.69 9.45 7.89
CA TYR A 36 3.66 10.55 7.87
C TYR A 36 5.07 10.12 7.41
N GLN A 37 5.54 8.94 7.82
CA GLN A 37 6.80 8.38 7.34
C GLN A 37 6.78 8.11 5.83
N ALA A 38 5.64 7.69 5.28
CA ALA A 38 5.49 7.51 3.84
C ALA A 38 5.60 8.85 3.10
N ILE A 39 4.96 9.91 3.61
CA ILE A 39 5.04 11.26 3.05
C ILE A 39 6.48 11.78 3.08
N GLU A 40 7.18 11.62 4.20
CA GLU A 40 8.59 12.02 4.33
C GLU A 40 9.48 11.32 3.31
N LEU A 41 9.30 10.00 3.13
CA LEU A 41 10.04 9.25 2.12
C LEU A 41 9.78 9.79 0.71
N VAL A 42 8.52 10.02 0.35
CA VAL A 42 8.15 10.56 -0.97
C VAL A 42 8.81 11.92 -1.19
N ARG A 43 8.71 12.83 -0.22
CA ARG A 43 9.32 14.17 -0.30
C ARG A 43 10.84 14.11 -0.42
N SER A 44 11.49 13.18 0.28
CA SER A 44 12.94 12.97 0.19
C SER A 44 13.42 12.55 -1.20
N LEU A 45 12.54 11.96 -2.00
CA LEU A 45 12.82 11.57 -3.39
C LEU A 45 12.57 12.70 -4.41
N GLY A 46 12.19 13.89 -3.95
CA GLY A 46 12.02 15.07 -4.79
C GLY A 46 10.79 15.07 -5.68
N VAL A 47 9.76 14.30 -5.32
CA VAL A 47 8.49 14.20 -6.06
C VAL A 47 7.33 14.69 -5.20
N GLU A 48 6.35 15.34 -5.84
CA GLU A 48 5.15 15.82 -5.16
C GLU A 48 4.23 14.66 -4.75
N VAL A 49 3.86 14.62 -3.46
CA VAL A 49 2.94 13.62 -2.93
C VAL A 49 1.49 14.07 -3.04
N LEU A 50 0.59 13.17 -3.45
CA LEU A 50 -0.84 13.34 -3.29
C LEU A 50 -1.27 12.61 -2.00
N GLU A 51 -1.81 13.35 -1.06
CA GLU A 51 -2.35 12.82 0.19
C GLU A 51 -3.87 12.64 0.04
N THR A 52 -4.39 11.49 0.47
CA THR A 52 -5.82 11.22 0.46
C THR A 52 -6.20 10.34 1.65
N GLU A 53 -7.50 10.20 1.88
CA GLU A 53 -8.03 9.41 2.99
C GLU A 53 -8.98 8.32 2.47
N MET A 54 -9.11 7.27 3.24
CA MET A 54 -9.98 6.13 2.96
C MET A 54 -10.69 5.74 4.26
N ALA A 55 -12.02 5.78 4.24
CA ALA A 55 -12.87 5.45 5.39
C ALA A 55 -13.24 3.97 5.37
N GLU A 56 -12.33 3.10 5.80
CA GLU A 56 -12.54 1.65 5.78
C GLU A 56 -13.59 1.18 6.80
N LEU A 57 -13.74 1.91 7.92
CA LEU A 57 -14.74 1.59 8.94
C LEU A 57 -16.18 2.01 8.56
N GLU A 58 -16.37 2.65 7.42
CA GLU A 58 -17.69 2.95 6.85
C GLU A 58 -18.18 1.83 5.90
N ASP A 59 -17.32 0.88 5.52
CA ASP A 59 -17.70 -0.25 4.67
C ASP A 59 -18.03 -1.50 5.52
N ASP A 60 -19.30 -1.90 5.50
CA ASP A 60 -19.80 -3.05 6.26
C ASP A 60 -19.05 -4.36 5.94
N ASN A 61 -18.58 -4.54 4.71
CA ASN A 61 -17.82 -5.72 4.32
C ASN A 61 -16.42 -5.75 4.92
N ILE A 62 -15.85 -4.59 5.19
CA ILE A 62 -14.55 -4.46 5.87
C ILE A 62 -14.77 -4.61 7.38
N VAL A 63 -15.77 -3.94 7.93
CA VAL A 63 -16.08 -3.92 9.38
C VAL A 63 -16.40 -5.32 9.92
N LYS A 64 -17.01 -6.19 9.14
CA LYS A 64 -17.29 -7.60 9.50
C LYS A 64 -16.03 -8.40 9.85
N ASN A 65 -14.86 -7.95 9.41
CA ASN A 65 -13.56 -8.57 9.68
C ASN A 65 -13.55 -10.09 9.39
N THR A 66 -13.88 -10.43 8.16
CA THR A 66 -13.77 -11.77 7.61
C THR A 66 -12.54 -11.89 6.72
N PRO A 67 -12.11 -13.09 6.33
CA PRO A 67 -11.01 -13.24 5.36
C PRO A 67 -11.24 -12.46 4.06
N GLU A 68 -12.50 -12.36 3.61
CA GLU A 68 -12.87 -11.57 2.42
C GLU A 68 -12.77 -10.06 2.62
N SER A 69 -12.75 -9.58 3.86
CA SER A 69 -12.63 -8.13 4.16
C SER A 69 -11.38 -7.52 3.53
N TRP A 70 -10.29 -8.29 3.39
CA TRP A 70 -9.07 -7.86 2.71
C TRP A 70 -9.29 -7.57 1.22
N TYR A 71 -10.16 -8.30 0.55
CA TYR A 71 -10.57 -8.00 -0.82
C TYR A 71 -11.30 -6.66 -0.90
N PHE A 72 -12.26 -6.42 -0.02
CA PHE A 72 -13.03 -5.16 0.00
C PHE A 72 -12.17 -3.96 0.35
N SER A 73 -11.24 -4.09 1.30
CA SER A 73 -10.26 -3.05 1.63
C SER A 73 -9.39 -2.68 0.41
N LYS A 74 -8.87 -3.68 -0.31
CA LYS A 74 -8.11 -3.43 -1.54
C LYS A 74 -8.96 -2.87 -2.67
N ARG A 75 -10.19 -3.32 -2.81
CA ARG A 75 -11.13 -2.79 -3.80
C ARG A 75 -11.43 -1.31 -3.54
N LEU A 76 -11.64 -0.93 -2.28
CA LEU A 76 -11.83 0.48 -1.88
C LEU A 76 -10.60 1.32 -2.24
N LEU A 77 -9.41 0.84 -1.90
CA LEU A 77 -8.14 1.49 -2.22
C LEU A 77 -7.96 1.68 -3.73
N TYR A 78 -8.06 0.59 -4.50
CA TYR A 78 -7.82 0.66 -5.95
C TYR A 78 -8.90 1.45 -6.68
N GLY A 79 -10.15 1.43 -6.20
CA GLY A 79 -11.22 2.28 -6.71
C GLY A 79 -10.86 3.76 -6.58
N LYS A 80 -10.38 4.17 -5.40
CA LYS A 80 -9.92 5.55 -5.13
C LYS A 80 -8.71 5.92 -5.99
N LEU A 81 -7.74 5.03 -6.11
CA LEU A 81 -6.58 5.25 -6.98
C LEU A 81 -6.97 5.33 -8.46
N ASN A 82 -7.97 4.57 -8.89
CA ASN A 82 -8.46 4.64 -10.26
C ASN A 82 -9.12 6.00 -10.57
N GLU A 83 -9.90 6.54 -9.65
CA GLU A 83 -10.45 7.90 -9.78
C GLU A 83 -9.32 8.94 -9.93
N ILE A 84 -8.28 8.86 -9.11
CA ILE A 84 -7.11 9.74 -9.18
C ILE A 84 -6.38 9.55 -10.52
N LYS A 85 -6.19 8.32 -10.96
CA LYS A 85 -5.56 8.00 -12.24
C LYS A 85 -6.30 8.68 -13.41
N GLU A 86 -7.64 8.59 -13.43
CA GLU A 86 -8.47 9.23 -14.45
C GLU A 86 -8.38 10.76 -14.37
N GLU A 87 -8.51 11.33 -13.18
CA GLU A 87 -8.48 12.78 -12.95
C GLU A 87 -7.17 13.42 -13.43
N PHE A 88 -6.03 12.79 -13.12
CA PHE A 88 -4.69 13.27 -13.49
C PHE A 88 -4.18 12.69 -14.82
N ASN A 89 -5.00 11.92 -15.53
CA ASN A 89 -4.70 11.34 -16.84
C ASN A 89 -3.42 10.46 -16.84
N PHE A 90 -3.25 9.61 -15.81
CA PHE A 90 -2.20 8.60 -15.77
C PHE A 90 -2.68 7.29 -16.43
N ASN A 91 -1.74 6.53 -17.00
CA ASN A 91 -2.05 5.29 -17.71
C ASN A 91 -2.15 4.07 -16.80
N TYR A 92 -1.36 4.04 -15.71
CA TYR A 92 -1.20 2.86 -14.85
C TYR A 92 -1.25 3.22 -13.37
N ILE A 93 -1.72 2.25 -12.58
CA ILE A 93 -1.53 2.21 -11.13
C ILE A 93 -0.48 1.13 -10.85
N LEU A 94 0.52 1.46 -10.04
CA LEU A 94 1.53 0.52 -9.57
C LEU A 94 1.37 0.27 -8.08
N ASP A 95 1.61 -0.95 -7.64
CA ASP A 95 1.66 -1.29 -6.22
C ASP A 95 2.99 -1.98 -5.84
N GLY A 96 3.18 -2.21 -4.55
CA GLY A 96 4.38 -2.81 -3.99
C GLY A 96 4.24 -4.30 -3.67
N MET A 97 3.35 -5.05 -4.33
CA MET A 97 3.27 -6.49 -4.13
C MET A 97 4.49 -7.20 -4.70
N ILE A 98 4.95 -8.23 -4.01
CA ILE A 98 6.19 -8.97 -4.27
C ILE A 98 5.93 -10.46 -4.48
N MET A 99 6.95 -11.24 -4.85
CA MET A 99 6.78 -12.68 -5.08
C MET A 99 6.29 -13.44 -3.83
N ASP A 100 6.80 -13.06 -2.66
CA ASP A 100 6.37 -13.64 -1.37
C ASP A 100 4.85 -13.54 -1.14
N ASP A 101 4.20 -12.50 -1.67
CA ASP A 101 2.74 -12.32 -1.54
C ASP A 101 1.90 -13.34 -2.32
N LEU A 102 2.49 -14.05 -3.28
CA LEU A 102 1.82 -15.12 -4.04
C LEU A 102 1.71 -16.42 -3.24
N GLU A 103 2.57 -16.62 -2.25
CA GLU A 103 2.60 -17.82 -1.40
C GLU A 103 1.61 -17.74 -0.24
N ASP A 104 1.07 -16.55 0.03
CA ASP A 104 0.11 -16.26 1.09
C ASP A 104 -1.34 -16.24 0.58
N PHE A 105 -2.29 -16.44 1.51
CA PHE A 105 -3.70 -16.17 1.24
C PHE A 105 -3.92 -14.66 1.10
N ARG A 106 -4.04 -14.19 -0.13
CA ARG A 106 -4.15 -12.76 -0.48
C ARG A 106 -5.40 -12.45 -1.31
N PRO A 107 -6.58 -12.35 -0.68
CA PRO A 107 -7.83 -12.00 -1.40
C PRO A 107 -7.73 -10.69 -2.16
N GLY A 108 -6.85 -9.77 -1.73
CA GLY A 108 -6.60 -8.51 -2.40
C GLY A 108 -6.03 -8.62 -3.82
N LEU A 109 -5.43 -9.76 -4.20
CA LEU A 109 -4.96 -10.01 -5.56
C LEU A 109 -6.10 -9.96 -6.58
N LYS A 110 -7.29 -10.44 -6.19
CA LYS A 110 -8.49 -10.35 -7.04
C LYS A 110 -8.86 -8.89 -7.33
N ALA A 111 -8.86 -8.03 -6.32
CA ALA A 111 -9.13 -6.60 -6.51
C ALA A 111 -8.08 -5.93 -7.38
N ARG A 112 -6.80 -6.27 -7.21
CA ARG A 112 -5.72 -5.80 -8.08
C ARG A 112 -5.99 -6.10 -9.54
N ASP A 113 -6.35 -7.33 -9.85
CA ASP A 113 -6.60 -7.79 -11.22
C ASP A 113 -7.86 -7.13 -11.82
N GLU A 114 -8.92 -6.93 -11.03
CA GLU A 114 -10.14 -6.24 -11.44
C GLU A 114 -9.88 -4.78 -11.86
N PHE A 115 -8.96 -4.09 -11.20
CA PHE A 115 -8.59 -2.69 -11.51
C PHE A 115 -7.39 -2.56 -12.46
N GLY A 116 -6.81 -3.66 -12.91
CA GLY A 116 -5.64 -3.65 -13.80
C GLY A 116 -4.41 -3.01 -13.16
N VAL A 117 -4.28 -3.08 -11.84
CA VAL A 117 -3.11 -2.58 -11.12
C VAL A 117 -1.91 -3.47 -11.40
N ARG A 118 -0.75 -2.86 -11.65
CA ARG A 118 0.48 -3.58 -11.97
C ARG A 118 1.38 -3.72 -10.75
N SER A 119 1.70 -4.96 -10.42
CA SER A 119 2.65 -5.32 -9.37
C SER A 119 4.03 -5.53 -9.98
N VAL A 120 4.71 -4.43 -10.29
CA VAL A 120 5.96 -4.46 -11.08
C VAL A 120 7.10 -5.23 -10.42
N LEU A 121 7.12 -5.35 -9.08
CA LEU A 121 8.09 -6.19 -8.38
C LEU A 121 7.82 -7.69 -8.57
N GLN A 122 6.54 -8.08 -8.61
CA GLN A 122 6.16 -9.45 -8.97
C GLN A 122 6.47 -9.75 -10.43
N GLU A 123 6.18 -8.82 -11.34
CA GLU A 123 6.50 -8.96 -12.77
C GLU A 123 8.01 -9.15 -12.99
N ALA A 124 8.84 -8.52 -12.15
CA ALA A 124 10.29 -8.68 -12.14
C ALA A 124 10.78 -9.90 -11.34
N HIS A 125 9.88 -10.73 -10.82
CA HIS A 125 10.17 -11.92 -10.00
C HIS A 125 11.04 -11.64 -8.75
N LEU A 126 10.82 -10.49 -8.09
CA LEU A 126 11.61 -10.08 -6.93
C LEU A 126 10.99 -10.55 -5.61
N TYR A 127 11.86 -11.08 -4.75
CA TYR A 127 11.56 -11.48 -3.38
C TYR A 127 12.00 -10.41 -2.37
N LYS A 128 11.48 -10.50 -1.14
CA LYS A 128 11.75 -9.53 -0.08
C LYS A 128 13.23 -9.27 0.19
N SER A 129 14.07 -10.30 0.15
CA SER A 129 15.52 -10.19 0.34
C SER A 129 16.18 -9.31 -0.71
N GLU A 130 15.83 -9.51 -1.98
CA GLU A 130 16.35 -8.74 -3.12
C GLU A 130 15.87 -7.29 -3.07
N ILE A 131 14.60 -7.07 -2.69
CA ILE A 131 14.02 -5.74 -2.56
C ILE A 131 14.72 -4.95 -1.44
N ARG A 132 15.06 -5.59 -0.31
CA ARG A 132 15.85 -4.95 0.75
C ARG A 132 17.24 -4.55 0.28
N GLU A 133 17.88 -5.42 -0.50
CA GLU A 133 19.19 -5.13 -1.09
C GLU A 133 19.11 -3.95 -2.08
N LEU A 134 18.12 -3.95 -2.97
CA LEU A 134 17.86 -2.81 -3.87
C LEU A 134 17.58 -1.52 -3.11
N SER A 135 16.78 -1.59 -2.05
CA SER A 135 16.48 -0.43 -1.20
C SER A 135 17.74 0.14 -0.57
N LYS A 136 18.64 -0.73 -0.10
CA LYS A 136 19.93 -0.34 0.47
C LYS A 136 20.87 0.26 -0.59
N GLN A 137 20.96 -0.36 -1.78
CA GLN A 137 21.76 0.14 -2.90
C GLN A 137 21.33 1.53 -3.38
N HIS A 138 20.05 1.87 -3.22
CA HIS A 138 19.48 3.18 -3.56
C HIS A 138 19.43 4.14 -2.36
N ASP A 139 20.11 3.83 -1.26
CA ASP A 139 20.18 4.64 -0.03
C ASP A 139 18.81 5.02 0.53
N LEU A 140 17.80 4.13 0.35
CA LEU A 140 16.48 4.35 0.91
C LEU A 140 16.50 4.06 2.42
N PRO A 141 16.05 5.00 3.27
CA PRO A 141 16.12 4.83 4.73
C PRO A 141 15.24 3.69 5.26
N VAL A 142 14.34 3.18 4.43
CA VAL A 142 13.38 2.11 4.78
C VAL A 142 13.90 0.70 4.52
N TRP A 143 15.14 0.51 4.07
CA TRP A 143 15.68 -0.79 3.66
C TRP A 143 15.58 -1.88 4.74
N ASN A 144 15.73 -1.52 6.02
CA ASN A 144 15.64 -2.42 7.17
C ASN A 144 14.31 -2.29 7.94
N LYS A 145 13.35 -1.50 7.43
CA LYS A 145 12.07 -1.30 8.10
C LYS A 145 11.32 -2.62 8.21
N THR A 146 10.81 -2.92 9.41
CA THR A 146 9.91 -4.05 9.63
C THR A 146 8.61 -3.84 8.87
N ALA A 147 8.11 -4.89 8.22
CA ALA A 147 6.79 -4.85 7.62
C ALA A 147 5.73 -4.70 8.71
N LEU A 148 4.90 -3.68 8.58
CA LEU A 148 3.76 -3.46 9.46
C LEU A 148 2.49 -3.80 8.70
N CYS A 149 1.70 -4.69 9.30
CA CYS A 149 0.39 -5.05 8.80
C CYS A 149 -0.66 -4.05 9.26
N SER A 150 -1.81 -4.07 8.60
CA SER A 150 -3.01 -3.38 9.08
C SER A 150 -3.31 -3.76 10.54
N LEU A 151 -3.79 -2.82 11.32
CA LEU A 151 -4.21 -3.04 12.72
C LEU A 151 -5.33 -4.08 12.81
N ALA A 152 -6.17 -4.20 11.77
CA ALA A 152 -7.19 -5.25 11.67
C ALA A 152 -6.60 -6.66 11.73
N SER A 153 -5.35 -6.87 11.30
CA SER A 153 -4.71 -8.20 11.39
C SER A 153 -4.44 -8.68 12.82
N ARG A 154 -4.55 -7.79 13.81
CA ARG A 154 -4.38 -8.08 15.24
C ARG A 154 -5.69 -8.46 15.92
N ILE A 155 -6.81 -8.32 15.22
CA ILE A 155 -8.16 -8.58 15.72
C ILE A 155 -8.63 -9.91 15.12
N PRO A 156 -9.09 -10.87 15.93
CA PRO A 156 -9.58 -12.16 15.42
C PRO A 156 -10.70 -11.99 14.40
N TYR A 157 -10.71 -12.83 13.38
CA TYR A 157 -11.82 -12.84 12.42
C TYR A 157 -13.16 -13.07 13.13
N GLY A 158 -14.18 -12.36 12.65
CA GLY A 158 -15.53 -12.39 13.21
C GLY A 158 -15.78 -11.34 14.30
N GLU A 159 -14.72 -10.72 14.83
CA GLU A 159 -14.86 -9.57 15.72
C GLU A 159 -15.05 -8.30 14.89
N THR A 160 -16.16 -7.62 15.09
CA THR A 160 -16.48 -6.37 14.37
C THR A 160 -15.45 -5.29 14.62
N LEU A 161 -14.89 -4.73 13.58
CA LEU A 161 -13.92 -3.64 13.70
C LEU A 161 -14.60 -2.36 14.20
N SER A 162 -13.97 -1.69 15.14
CA SER A 162 -14.38 -0.38 15.66
C SER A 162 -13.16 0.47 15.99
N LEU A 163 -13.32 1.79 16.01
CA LEU A 163 -12.23 2.70 16.39
C LEU A 163 -11.64 2.37 17.76
N SER A 164 -12.46 1.96 18.71
CA SER A 164 -12.00 1.60 20.05
C SER A 164 -11.09 0.35 20.05
N LEU A 165 -11.46 -0.70 19.29
CA LEU A 165 -10.63 -1.90 19.13
C LEU A 165 -9.34 -1.60 18.39
N ILE A 166 -9.39 -0.78 17.35
CA ILE A 166 -8.21 -0.35 16.59
C ILE A 166 -7.24 0.39 17.53
N HIS A 167 -7.70 1.37 18.31
CA HIS A 167 -6.85 2.11 19.25
C HIS A 167 -6.25 1.22 20.36
N ILE A 168 -6.96 0.20 20.83
CA ILE A 168 -6.40 -0.78 21.77
C ILE A 168 -5.30 -1.60 21.08
N SER A 169 -5.47 -1.97 19.82
CA SER A 169 -4.50 -2.77 19.07
C SER A 169 -3.23 -2.01 18.66
N GLU A 170 -3.22 -0.68 18.78
CA GLU A 170 -2.04 0.15 18.53
C GLU A 170 -0.98 0.05 19.64
N ARG A 171 -1.39 -0.32 20.86
CA ARG A 171 -0.51 -0.45 22.02
C ARG A 171 0.27 -1.76 21.98
#